data_7b14f1d62ac0e6f5b0d8c204ac373bda
#
_entry.id   7b14f1d62ac0e6f5b0d8c204ac373bda
#
_cell.length_a   1.000
_cell.length_b   1.000
_cell.length_c   1.000
_cell.angle_alpha   90.00
_cell.angle_beta   90.00
_cell.angle_gamma   90.00
#
_symmetry.space_group_name_H-M   'P 1'
#
loop_
_entity.id
_entity.type
_entity.pdbx_description
1 polymer ?
#
loop_
_entity_poly.entity_id
_entity_poly.type
_entity_poly.pdbx_seq_one_letter_code
_entity_poly.pdbx_strand_id
1 'polypeptide(L)'
;MTQRIIAIDQSTSSTKALLFDEQCRMLARTNVDHKQYYPQTGWVEHDAEEIYQNMIEAIRDLIPALSQGDSLSPSGKFGEVSLAITNQRETAVVWNKQTGKPIANAVVWQDTRGAELCRELRSQGYAKRVFDKSGLLIDPNFSASGIKWLLDNVEGARQQAEDGELLMGTIETWLIWKLTGGRVHATDYTNASRTMLFNIHTMQWDDDLLQLFDIPRSMMPELKPCDAIYGETTCEGLFSNPIQIAGVLGDSHGALVGQMCFKPGSGKVTYGTGSSVMVNIGEKPLPAPAGLVTSVGFSAFGKTYFGYEGNIYSTGATLKWICDQLQLVGNPSEMEALATSVPNNGGVYIVPAFSGLGAPWWKSDVKGAVFGLTFATTKAHFLRAALESIAYQIKDLIDVMARATGGRLKEICADGGPTKNQFLMQFQANMLETPVVRTEVDDASALGAVIMNGFTRGLWKSFDEVIPLRKVTKVYQPENDAQRFTLYQQWRNAVNQLIKK
;
A
#
# COMPACT_ATOMS: atom_id res chain seq x y z
N MET A 1 -27.82 11.93 -15.10
CA MET A 1 -27.68 12.18 -13.64
C MET A 1 -26.22 12.12 -13.34
N THR A 2 -25.66 13.12 -12.66
CA THR A 2 -24.25 13.13 -12.26
C THR A 2 -24.01 12.02 -11.25
N GLN A 3 -23.02 11.16 -11.48
CA GLN A 3 -22.65 10.13 -10.53
C GLN A 3 -21.62 10.71 -9.53
N ARG A 4 -21.76 10.33 -8.28
CA ARG A 4 -20.85 10.70 -7.20
C ARG A 4 -20.33 9.42 -6.54
N ILE A 5 -19.06 9.37 -6.25
CA ILE A 5 -18.42 8.23 -5.60
C ILE A 5 -17.78 8.73 -4.30
N ILE A 6 -18.19 8.17 -3.19
CA ILE A 6 -17.52 8.34 -1.91
C ILE A 6 -16.48 7.24 -1.79
N ALA A 7 -15.22 7.60 -1.66
CA ALA A 7 -14.14 6.65 -1.39
C ALA A 7 -13.74 6.73 0.08
N ILE A 8 -13.73 5.61 0.75
CA ILE A 8 -13.13 5.46 2.07
C ILE A 8 -11.67 5.06 1.90
N ASP A 9 -10.76 5.83 2.46
CA ASP A 9 -9.35 5.47 2.61
C ASP A 9 -9.08 5.25 4.11
N GLN A 10 -9.14 3.98 4.51
CA GLN A 10 -8.86 3.59 5.89
C GLN A 10 -7.35 3.28 6.04
N SER A 11 -6.58 4.24 6.50
CA SER A 11 -5.14 4.14 6.70
C SER A 11 -4.76 3.72 8.13
N THR A 12 -3.46 3.54 8.40
CA THR A 12 -2.97 3.12 9.72
C THR A 12 -3.27 4.13 10.84
N SER A 13 -3.41 5.42 10.54
CA SER A 13 -3.59 6.46 11.57
C SER A 13 -4.93 7.19 11.50
N SER A 14 -5.68 7.03 10.41
CA SER A 14 -6.93 7.77 10.21
C SER A 14 -7.82 7.10 9.18
N THR A 15 -9.09 7.47 9.19
CA THR A 15 -10.07 7.14 8.15
C THR A 15 -10.49 8.43 7.45
N LYS A 16 -10.36 8.44 6.13
CA LYS A 16 -10.79 9.55 5.28
C LYS A 16 -12.02 9.14 4.49
N ALA A 17 -12.94 10.08 4.28
CA ALA A 17 -13.96 9.98 3.26
C ALA A 17 -13.72 11.08 2.21
N LEU A 18 -13.65 10.66 0.94
CA LEU A 18 -13.34 11.53 -0.18
C LEU A 18 -14.46 11.44 -1.22
N LEU A 19 -14.94 12.59 -1.67
CA LEU A 19 -15.97 12.68 -2.69
C LEU A 19 -15.35 12.92 -4.05
N PHE A 20 -15.69 12.08 -5.03
CA PHE A 20 -15.23 12.21 -6.40
C PHE A 20 -16.40 12.33 -7.38
N ASP A 21 -16.14 13.00 -8.50
CA ASP A 21 -17.02 13.00 -9.67
C ASP A 21 -16.59 11.95 -10.72
N GLU A 22 -17.39 11.85 -11.77
CA GLU A 22 -17.14 10.94 -12.91
C GLU A 22 -15.94 11.29 -13.79
N GLN A 23 -15.25 12.42 -13.53
CA GLN A 23 -13.98 12.80 -14.12
C GLN A 23 -12.79 12.55 -13.17
N CYS A 24 -12.99 11.75 -12.13
CA CYS A 24 -11.96 11.48 -11.11
C CYS A 24 -11.45 12.74 -10.39
N ARG A 25 -12.22 13.82 -10.33
CA ARG A 25 -11.86 15.03 -9.60
C ARG A 25 -12.36 14.90 -8.15
N MET A 26 -11.47 15.08 -7.20
CA MET A 26 -11.84 15.16 -5.79
C MET A 26 -12.58 16.48 -5.53
N LEU A 27 -13.79 16.38 -5.00
CA LEU A 27 -14.68 17.52 -4.72
C LEU A 27 -14.62 17.94 -3.25
N ALA A 28 -14.45 16.97 -2.36
CA ALA A 28 -14.38 17.21 -0.92
C ALA A 28 -13.63 16.07 -0.23
N ARG A 29 -13.17 16.33 0.99
CA ARG A 29 -12.46 15.39 1.84
C ARG A 29 -12.73 15.67 3.30
N THR A 30 -12.90 14.60 4.07
CA THR A 30 -12.94 14.60 5.54
C THR A 30 -11.90 13.62 6.08
N ASN A 31 -11.50 13.77 7.34
CA ASN A 31 -10.54 12.90 8.00
C ASN A 31 -10.87 12.79 9.49
N VAL A 32 -10.88 11.56 9.98
CA VAL A 32 -11.03 11.25 11.42
C VAL A 32 -9.88 10.38 11.84
N ASP A 33 -9.08 10.84 12.79
CA ASP A 33 -7.94 10.08 13.30
C ASP A 33 -8.43 8.99 14.28
N HIS A 34 -7.70 7.88 14.36
CA HIS A 34 -7.95 6.84 15.35
C HIS A 34 -6.69 6.52 16.16
N LYS A 35 -6.93 5.95 17.33
CA LYS A 35 -5.87 5.63 18.27
C LYS A 35 -5.17 4.34 17.90
N GLN A 36 -3.85 4.34 18.00
CA GLN A 36 -3.06 3.12 18.03
C GLN A 36 -2.77 2.73 19.47
N TYR A 37 -2.88 1.43 19.77
CA TYR A 37 -2.59 0.87 21.08
C TYR A 37 -1.30 0.06 21.01
N TYR A 38 -0.47 0.18 22.04
CA TYR A 38 0.80 -0.52 22.18
C TYR A 38 0.85 -1.27 23.52
N PRO A 39 0.09 -2.38 23.68
CA PRO A 39 -0.06 -3.05 24.97
C PRO A 39 1.25 -3.63 25.50
N GLN A 40 2.13 -4.08 24.59
CA GLN A 40 3.44 -4.64 24.89
C GLN A 40 4.46 -4.24 23.82
N THR A 41 5.75 -4.44 24.10
CA THR A 41 6.80 -4.19 23.10
C THR A 41 6.59 -5.04 21.85
N GLY A 42 6.48 -4.38 20.70
CA GLY A 42 6.25 -5.02 19.42
C GLY A 42 4.79 -5.33 19.11
N TRP A 43 3.85 -5.04 20.01
CA TRP A 43 2.42 -5.17 19.75
C TRP A 43 1.83 -3.85 19.28
N VAL A 44 1.03 -3.92 18.23
CA VAL A 44 0.32 -2.77 17.69
C VAL A 44 -1.12 -3.18 17.39
N GLU A 45 -2.06 -2.46 17.97
CA GLU A 45 -3.47 -2.79 17.88
C GLU A 45 -4.33 -1.59 17.51
N HIS A 46 -5.46 -1.86 16.85
CA HIS A 46 -6.54 -0.90 16.64
C HIS A 46 -7.86 -1.42 17.23
N ASP A 47 -8.68 -0.53 17.75
CA ASP A 47 -10.07 -0.83 18.01
C ASP A 47 -10.85 -0.84 16.67
N ALA A 48 -11.32 -2.02 16.26
CA ALA A 48 -12.04 -2.18 15.02
C ALA A 48 -13.41 -1.46 15.00
N GLU A 49 -14.02 -1.31 16.17
CA GLU A 49 -15.26 -0.56 16.30
C GLU A 49 -15.02 0.95 16.18
N GLU A 50 -13.96 1.48 16.78
CA GLU A 50 -13.53 2.87 16.58
C GLU A 50 -13.30 3.17 15.09
N ILE A 51 -12.60 2.29 14.36
CA ILE A 51 -12.39 2.44 12.92
C ILE A 51 -13.73 2.53 12.16
N TYR A 52 -14.69 1.68 12.50
CA TYR A 52 -16.02 1.70 11.88
C TYR A 52 -16.77 3.00 12.18
N GLN A 53 -16.78 3.43 13.45
CA GLN A 53 -17.45 4.68 13.86
C GLN A 53 -16.80 5.91 13.20
N ASN A 54 -15.48 5.96 13.12
CA ASN A 54 -14.75 7.02 12.45
C ASN A 54 -15.08 7.09 10.95
N MET A 55 -15.29 5.92 10.30
CA MET A 55 -15.75 5.89 8.91
C MET A 55 -17.16 6.51 8.77
N ILE A 56 -18.09 6.16 9.67
CA ILE A 56 -19.45 6.72 9.67
C ILE A 56 -19.41 8.25 9.94
N GLU A 57 -18.56 8.68 10.86
CA GLU A 57 -18.35 10.12 11.14
C GLU A 57 -17.78 10.84 9.92
N ALA A 58 -16.72 10.32 9.29
CA ALA A 58 -16.13 10.89 8.09
C ALA A 58 -17.14 11.01 6.94
N ILE A 59 -18.01 9.99 6.74
CA ILE A 59 -19.09 10.05 5.74
C ILE A 59 -20.13 11.11 6.12
N ARG A 60 -20.53 11.19 7.39
CA ARG A 60 -21.49 12.20 7.89
C ARG A 60 -20.98 13.61 7.60
N ASP A 61 -19.73 13.90 7.90
CA ASP A 61 -19.09 15.20 7.67
C ASP A 61 -18.95 15.54 6.19
N LEU A 62 -18.97 14.52 5.30
CA LEU A 62 -18.90 14.72 3.85
C LEU A 62 -20.25 15.02 3.22
N ILE A 63 -21.39 14.66 3.85
CA ILE A 63 -22.74 14.81 3.29
C ILE A 63 -23.05 16.26 2.85
N PRO A 64 -22.67 17.32 3.59
CA PRO A 64 -22.92 18.69 3.13
C PRO A 64 -22.30 19.01 1.76
N ALA A 65 -21.15 18.40 1.44
CA ALA A 65 -20.50 18.59 0.14
C ALA A 65 -21.23 17.89 -1.02
N LEU A 66 -21.99 16.83 -0.75
CA LEU A 66 -22.86 16.18 -1.75
C LEU A 66 -23.96 17.12 -2.23
N SER A 67 -24.37 18.06 -1.38
CA SER A 67 -25.44 19.04 -1.67
C SER A 67 -24.94 20.28 -2.39
N GLN A 68 -23.62 20.52 -2.43
CA GLN A 68 -23.01 21.69 -3.04
C GLN A 68 -22.57 21.36 -4.47
N GLY A 69 -23.24 21.90 -5.47
CA GLY A 69 -22.72 21.84 -6.85
C GLY A 69 -23.64 21.32 -7.94
N ASP A 70 -24.71 20.66 -7.62
CA ASP A 70 -25.79 20.42 -8.56
C ASP A 70 -27.06 21.11 -8.05
N SER A 71 -27.72 21.89 -8.90
CA SER A 71 -29.09 22.23 -8.68
C SER A 71 -29.82 20.93 -8.33
N LEU A 72 -30.24 20.81 -7.07
CA LEU A 72 -31.10 19.73 -6.61
C LEU A 72 -32.08 19.42 -7.74
N SER A 73 -32.13 18.17 -8.23
CA SER A 73 -33.21 17.82 -9.10
C SER A 73 -34.50 18.30 -8.42
N PRO A 74 -35.54 18.74 -9.16
CA PRO A 74 -36.76 19.24 -8.55
C PRO A 74 -37.41 18.26 -7.55
N SER A 75 -36.92 17.02 -7.49
CA SER A 75 -37.32 15.95 -6.57
C SER A 75 -36.48 15.85 -5.30
N GLY A 76 -35.48 16.72 -5.06
CA GLY A 76 -34.61 16.66 -3.88
C GLY A 76 -33.71 15.43 -3.80
N LYS A 77 -33.59 14.67 -4.91
CA LYS A 77 -32.74 13.47 -4.96
C LYS A 77 -31.32 13.87 -5.31
N PHE A 78 -30.38 13.46 -4.48
CA PHE A 78 -28.96 13.41 -4.84
C PHE A 78 -28.78 12.63 -6.16
N GLY A 79 -27.81 13.01 -6.98
CA GLY A 79 -27.34 12.15 -8.06
C GLY A 79 -27.02 10.74 -7.53
N GLU A 80 -26.84 9.80 -8.40
CA GLU A 80 -26.56 8.42 -7.99
C GLU A 80 -25.25 8.32 -7.23
N VAL A 81 -25.31 8.05 -5.90
CA VAL A 81 -24.14 7.93 -5.00
C VAL A 81 -23.77 6.47 -4.83
N SER A 82 -22.49 6.18 -4.73
CA SER A 82 -21.94 4.86 -4.37
C SER A 82 -20.76 4.99 -3.45
N LEU A 83 -20.40 3.89 -2.78
CA LEU A 83 -19.29 3.79 -1.84
C LEU A 83 -18.19 2.89 -2.40
N ALA A 84 -16.93 3.33 -2.35
CA ALA A 84 -15.73 2.56 -2.62
C ALA A 84 -14.88 2.46 -1.37
N ILE A 85 -14.05 1.41 -1.23
CA ILE A 85 -13.22 1.19 -0.04
C ILE A 85 -11.80 0.87 -0.45
N THR A 86 -10.84 1.58 0.13
CA THR A 86 -9.44 1.16 0.18
C THR A 86 -8.96 1.20 1.64
N ASN A 87 -8.02 0.32 1.98
CA ASN A 87 -7.66 0.12 3.38
C ASN A 87 -6.19 -0.23 3.58
N GLN A 88 -5.68 0.04 4.79
CA GLN A 88 -4.44 -0.57 5.24
C GLN A 88 -4.55 -2.09 5.12
N ARG A 89 -3.58 -2.71 4.50
CA ARG A 89 -3.59 -4.16 4.25
C ARG A 89 -3.12 -4.93 5.47
N GLU A 90 -3.28 -6.23 5.45
CA GLU A 90 -2.80 -7.23 6.42
C GLU A 90 -3.42 -7.12 7.82
N THR A 91 -3.81 -5.93 8.27
CA THR A 91 -4.44 -5.71 9.58
C THR A 91 -5.70 -6.57 9.70
N ALA A 92 -5.71 -7.47 10.69
CA ALA A 92 -6.71 -8.52 10.81
C ALA A 92 -7.64 -8.32 12.00
N VAL A 93 -8.93 -8.57 11.76
CA VAL A 93 -10.01 -8.58 12.78
C VAL A 93 -10.59 -9.98 12.84
N VAL A 94 -10.85 -10.47 14.06
CA VAL A 94 -11.63 -11.69 14.32
C VAL A 94 -12.82 -11.32 15.19
N TRP A 95 -14.02 -11.71 14.77
CA TRP A 95 -15.25 -11.35 15.49
C TRP A 95 -16.25 -12.50 15.53
N ASN A 96 -17.13 -12.49 16.53
CA ASN A 96 -18.22 -13.45 16.64
C ASN A 96 -19.37 -13.01 15.73
N LYS A 97 -19.80 -13.89 14.82
CA LYS A 97 -20.80 -13.59 13.79
C LYS A 97 -22.22 -13.34 14.35
N GLN A 98 -22.52 -13.85 15.56
CA GLN A 98 -23.83 -13.69 16.18
C GLN A 98 -23.95 -12.36 16.94
N THR A 99 -22.89 -12.03 17.70
CA THR A 99 -22.86 -10.82 18.53
C THR A 99 -22.40 -9.60 17.77
N GLY A 100 -21.68 -9.78 16.65
CA GLY A 100 -21.07 -8.73 15.89
C GLY A 100 -19.90 -8.05 16.59
N LYS A 101 -19.35 -8.65 17.66
CA LYS A 101 -18.27 -8.05 18.44
C LYS A 101 -16.93 -8.70 18.11
N PRO A 102 -15.88 -7.89 17.92
CA PRO A 102 -14.50 -8.41 17.86
C PRO A 102 -14.17 -9.16 19.15
N ILE A 103 -13.42 -10.27 19.04
CA ILE A 103 -12.95 -11.03 20.21
C ILE A 103 -11.77 -10.34 20.90
N ALA A 104 -11.06 -9.48 20.18
CA ALA A 104 -9.96 -8.63 20.65
C ALA A 104 -9.79 -7.46 19.69
N ASN A 105 -8.91 -6.51 20.03
CA ASN A 105 -8.48 -5.48 19.09
C ASN A 105 -7.90 -6.08 17.80
N ALA A 106 -8.02 -5.35 16.70
CA ALA A 106 -7.41 -5.73 15.44
C ALA A 106 -5.88 -5.79 15.57
N VAL A 107 -5.26 -6.86 15.05
CA VAL A 107 -3.81 -6.99 15.00
C VAL A 107 -3.31 -6.25 13.77
N VAL A 108 -2.54 -5.17 14.00
CA VAL A 108 -2.07 -4.27 12.93
C VAL A 108 -0.89 -4.89 12.18
N TRP A 109 -0.73 -4.58 10.92
CA TRP A 109 0.36 -5.06 10.04
C TRP A 109 1.79 -4.82 10.60
N GLN A 110 1.95 -3.87 11.51
CA GLN A 110 3.21 -3.56 12.21
C GLN A 110 3.48 -4.46 13.42
N ASP A 111 2.49 -5.26 13.82
CA ASP A 111 2.55 -6.10 15.01
C ASP A 111 3.51 -7.28 14.83
N THR A 112 4.27 -7.59 15.85
CA THR A 112 5.26 -8.66 15.82
C THR A 112 4.94 -9.85 16.72
N ARG A 113 3.72 -9.93 17.31
CA ARG A 113 3.33 -11.05 18.20
C ARG A 113 3.40 -12.43 17.51
N GLY A 114 3.22 -12.46 16.19
CA GLY A 114 3.35 -13.66 15.36
C GLY A 114 4.79 -14.05 15.00
N ALA A 115 5.82 -13.28 15.42
CA ALA A 115 7.19 -13.45 14.97
C ALA A 115 7.80 -14.80 15.37
N GLU A 116 7.43 -15.34 16.55
CA GLU A 116 7.92 -16.64 16.99
C GLU A 116 7.38 -17.77 16.11
N LEU A 117 6.08 -17.82 15.88
CA LEU A 117 5.45 -18.75 14.93
C LEU A 117 6.11 -18.67 13.55
N CYS A 118 6.35 -17.47 13.04
CA CYS A 118 7.00 -17.30 11.75
C CYS A 118 8.43 -17.84 11.73
N ARG A 119 9.21 -17.69 12.81
CA ARG A 119 10.55 -18.29 12.93
C ARG A 119 10.47 -19.82 12.97
N GLU A 120 9.55 -20.36 13.73
CA GLU A 120 9.34 -21.79 13.83
C GLU A 120 8.99 -22.41 12.48
N LEU A 121 8.00 -21.87 11.76
CA LEU A 121 7.60 -22.35 10.45
C LEU A 121 8.76 -22.27 9.43
N ARG A 122 9.58 -21.23 9.47
CA ARG A 122 10.78 -21.14 8.62
C ARG A 122 11.81 -22.20 8.99
N SER A 123 12.04 -22.46 10.28
CA SER A 123 13.00 -23.49 10.75
C SER A 123 12.57 -24.91 10.38
N GLN A 124 11.26 -25.16 10.31
CA GLN A 124 10.65 -26.41 9.87
C GLN A 124 10.63 -26.57 8.33
N GLY A 125 11.13 -25.57 7.58
CA GLY A 125 11.27 -25.66 6.13
C GLY A 125 10.03 -25.28 5.31
N TYR A 126 9.00 -24.67 5.91
CA TYR A 126 7.77 -24.28 5.22
C TYR A 126 7.89 -23.03 4.33
N ALA A 127 9.02 -22.31 4.40
CA ALA A 127 9.19 -21.05 3.66
C ALA A 127 8.91 -21.17 2.17
N LYS A 128 9.45 -22.22 1.52
CA LYS A 128 9.23 -22.46 0.09
C LYS A 128 7.77 -22.78 -0.22
N ARG A 129 7.10 -23.59 0.62
CA ARG A 129 5.72 -24.00 0.44
C ARG A 129 4.76 -22.80 0.49
N VAL A 130 4.95 -21.91 1.49
CA VAL A 130 4.15 -20.69 1.62
C VAL A 130 4.40 -19.74 0.46
N PHE A 131 5.67 -19.53 0.10
CA PHE A 131 6.04 -18.65 -1.01
C PHE A 131 5.48 -19.13 -2.36
N ASP A 132 5.63 -20.42 -2.67
CA ASP A 132 5.15 -20.98 -3.94
C ASP A 132 3.64 -20.85 -4.11
N LYS A 133 2.85 -20.89 -3.02
CA LYS A 133 1.39 -20.79 -3.07
C LYS A 133 0.87 -19.36 -2.96
N SER A 134 1.37 -18.63 -1.99
CA SER A 134 0.84 -17.28 -1.68
C SER A 134 1.60 -16.14 -2.35
N GLY A 135 2.82 -16.38 -2.86
CA GLY A 135 3.73 -15.34 -3.33
C GLY A 135 4.39 -14.53 -2.21
N LEU A 136 4.13 -14.86 -0.93
CA LEU A 136 4.59 -14.12 0.24
C LEU A 136 5.70 -14.85 0.99
N LEU A 137 6.53 -14.08 1.68
CA LEU A 137 7.46 -14.62 2.67
C LEU A 137 6.70 -14.94 3.97
N ILE A 138 7.19 -15.90 4.77
CA ILE A 138 6.65 -16.08 6.12
C ILE A 138 7.14 -14.93 7.00
N ASP A 139 6.25 -14.01 7.31
CA ASP A 139 6.55 -12.81 8.11
C ASP A 139 5.36 -12.40 8.96
N PRO A 140 5.56 -11.90 10.21
CA PRO A 140 4.47 -11.48 11.09
C PRO A 140 3.65 -10.30 10.54
N ASN A 141 4.18 -9.57 9.57
CA ASN A 141 3.46 -8.49 8.88
C ASN A 141 2.17 -8.98 8.20
N PHE A 142 2.07 -10.25 7.81
CA PHE A 142 0.91 -10.81 7.12
C PHE A 142 -0.10 -11.43 8.10
N SER A 143 -1.39 -11.37 7.76
CA SER A 143 -2.52 -11.62 8.65
C SER A 143 -2.51 -12.96 9.38
N ALA A 144 -2.09 -14.07 8.73
CA ALA A 144 -2.27 -15.43 9.26
C ALA A 144 -1.66 -15.63 10.64
N SER A 145 -0.46 -15.10 10.90
CA SER A 145 0.24 -15.28 12.17
C SER A 145 -0.46 -14.57 13.33
N GLY A 146 -0.99 -13.37 13.07
CA GLY A 146 -1.78 -12.61 14.05
C GLY A 146 -3.12 -13.28 14.35
N ILE A 147 -3.81 -13.81 13.33
CA ILE A 147 -5.07 -14.54 13.50
C ILE A 147 -4.85 -15.80 14.33
N LYS A 148 -3.84 -16.62 13.97
CA LYS A 148 -3.53 -17.81 14.77
C LYS A 148 -3.23 -17.46 16.21
N TRP A 149 -2.44 -16.39 16.43
CA TRP A 149 -2.15 -15.94 17.78
C TRP A 149 -3.43 -15.59 18.56
N LEU A 150 -4.38 -14.89 17.95
CA LEU A 150 -5.67 -14.56 18.57
C LEU A 150 -6.45 -15.84 18.96
N LEU A 151 -6.53 -16.81 18.05
CA LEU A 151 -7.23 -18.06 18.32
C LEU A 151 -6.60 -18.87 19.45
N ASP A 152 -5.29 -18.81 19.61
CA ASP A 152 -4.57 -19.57 20.62
C ASP A 152 -4.52 -18.88 21.99
N ASN A 153 -4.65 -17.55 22.06
CA ASN A 153 -4.41 -16.76 23.27
C ASN A 153 -5.64 -16.03 23.83
N VAL A 154 -6.70 -15.87 23.04
CA VAL A 154 -7.96 -15.30 23.55
C VAL A 154 -8.82 -16.44 24.11
N GLU A 155 -9.27 -16.30 25.35
CA GLU A 155 -10.05 -17.33 26.04
C GLU A 155 -11.29 -17.75 25.26
N GLY A 156 -11.45 -19.05 25.02
CA GLY A 156 -12.56 -19.63 24.27
C GLY A 156 -12.55 -19.41 22.76
N ALA A 157 -11.62 -18.62 22.22
CA ALA A 157 -11.59 -18.28 20.78
C ALA A 157 -11.40 -19.54 19.91
N ARG A 158 -10.50 -20.44 20.28
CA ARG A 158 -10.25 -21.67 19.53
C ARG A 158 -11.52 -22.50 19.37
N GLN A 159 -12.23 -22.77 20.50
CA GLN A 159 -13.47 -23.53 20.48
C GLN A 159 -14.56 -22.84 19.64
N GLN A 160 -14.75 -21.52 19.82
CA GLN A 160 -15.72 -20.76 19.01
C GLN A 160 -15.39 -20.81 17.49
N ALA A 161 -14.10 -20.82 17.14
CA ALA A 161 -13.68 -20.94 15.73
C ALA A 161 -14.01 -22.32 15.17
N GLU A 162 -13.74 -23.40 15.92
CA GLU A 162 -14.06 -24.78 15.55
C GLU A 162 -15.58 -24.99 15.45
N ASP A 163 -16.36 -24.40 16.33
CA ASP A 163 -17.82 -24.40 16.29
C ASP A 163 -18.40 -23.53 15.17
N GLY A 164 -17.54 -22.84 14.42
CA GLY A 164 -17.92 -21.99 13.31
C GLY A 164 -18.66 -20.71 13.72
N GLU A 165 -18.43 -20.22 14.93
CA GLU A 165 -19.04 -18.98 15.46
C GLU A 165 -18.24 -17.73 15.09
N LEU A 166 -16.94 -17.87 14.80
CA LEU A 166 -16.07 -16.76 14.47
C LEU A 166 -15.94 -16.53 12.96
N LEU A 167 -15.79 -15.28 12.60
CA LEU A 167 -15.40 -14.80 11.28
C LEU A 167 -14.07 -14.05 11.39
N MET A 168 -13.32 -14.03 10.31
CA MET A 168 -12.12 -13.21 10.19
C MET A 168 -12.18 -12.33 8.95
N GLY A 169 -11.43 -11.27 8.95
CA GLY A 169 -11.22 -10.44 7.77
C GLY A 169 -10.13 -9.42 7.97
N THR A 170 -9.71 -8.84 6.88
CA THR A 170 -8.98 -7.58 6.87
C THR A 170 -9.95 -6.41 7.08
N ILE A 171 -9.44 -5.20 7.19
CA ILE A 171 -10.27 -4.05 7.62
C ILE A 171 -11.46 -3.81 6.68
N GLU A 172 -11.29 -3.93 5.37
CA GLU A 172 -12.39 -3.75 4.42
C GLU A 172 -13.49 -4.81 4.61
N THR A 173 -13.11 -6.05 4.92
CA THR A 173 -14.06 -7.13 5.21
C THR A 173 -14.90 -6.80 6.44
N TRP A 174 -14.28 -6.31 7.51
CA TRP A 174 -14.96 -5.83 8.71
C TRP A 174 -15.91 -4.68 8.40
N LEU A 175 -15.44 -3.67 7.65
CA LEU A 175 -16.25 -2.51 7.27
C LEU A 175 -17.46 -2.91 6.42
N ILE A 176 -17.27 -3.79 5.42
CA ILE A 176 -18.35 -4.31 4.56
C ILE A 176 -19.37 -5.08 5.41
N TRP A 177 -18.89 -5.95 6.30
CA TRP A 177 -19.75 -6.72 7.19
C TRP A 177 -20.61 -5.81 8.08
N LYS A 178 -20.02 -4.79 8.69
CA LYS A 178 -20.73 -3.79 9.52
C LYS A 178 -21.72 -2.97 8.68
N LEU A 179 -21.28 -2.41 7.55
CA LEU A 179 -22.10 -1.58 6.65
C LEU A 179 -23.32 -2.32 6.12
N THR A 180 -23.21 -3.62 5.91
CA THR A 180 -24.30 -4.47 5.41
C THR A 180 -25.17 -5.09 6.53
N GLY A 181 -24.91 -4.75 7.79
CA GLY A 181 -25.61 -5.32 8.93
C GLY A 181 -25.42 -6.83 9.07
N GLY A 182 -24.23 -7.33 8.82
CA GLY A 182 -23.84 -8.74 8.94
C GLY A 182 -24.28 -9.62 7.77
N ARG A 183 -24.82 -9.05 6.68
CA ARG A 183 -25.32 -9.84 5.54
C ARG A 183 -24.22 -10.27 4.56
N VAL A 184 -23.14 -9.51 4.46
CA VAL A 184 -22.05 -9.79 3.52
C VAL A 184 -20.73 -9.93 4.27
N HIS A 185 -20.11 -11.10 4.18
CA HIS A 185 -18.79 -11.41 4.67
C HIS A 185 -17.91 -11.71 3.45
N ALA A 186 -17.27 -10.67 2.90
CA ALA A 186 -16.50 -10.75 1.66
C ALA A 186 -15.25 -9.87 1.70
N THR A 187 -14.20 -10.31 1.00
CA THR A 187 -12.96 -9.60 0.78
C THR A 187 -12.63 -9.56 -0.71
N ASP A 188 -11.76 -8.63 -1.12
CA ASP A 188 -11.24 -8.60 -2.47
C ASP A 188 -9.94 -9.41 -2.62
N TYR A 189 -9.58 -9.73 -3.86
CA TYR A 189 -8.37 -10.53 -4.13
C TYR A 189 -7.08 -9.84 -3.70
N THR A 190 -7.01 -8.50 -3.70
CA THR A 190 -5.78 -7.81 -3.30
C THR A 190 -5.52 -7.96 -1.81
N ASN A 191 -6.54 -7.75 -0.96
CA ASN A 191 -6.43 -7.98 0.48
C ASN A 191 -6.25 -9.47 0.80
N ALA A 192 -7.00 -10.37 0.18
CA ALA A 192 -6.86 -11.81 0.35
C ALA A 192 -5.41 -12.27 0.08
N SER A 193 -4.78 -11.76 -0.98
CA SER A 193 -3.40 -12.11 -1.34
C SER A 193 -2.34 -11.61 -0.35
N ARG A 194 -2.73 -10.87 0.70
CA ARG A 194 -1.82 -10.38 1.75
C ARG A 194 -1.94 -11.15 3.07
N THR A 195 -2.71 -12.24 3.09
CA THR A 195 -3.01 -12.97 4.33
C THR A 195 -2.08 -14.14 4.64
N MET A 196 -1.27 -14.62 3.69
CA MET A 196 -0.59 -15.94 3.68
C MET A 196 -1.54 -17.16 3.65
N LEU A 197 -2.84 -16.95 3.41
CA LEU A 197 -3.84 -18.02 3.37
C LEU A 197 -4.43 -18.22 1.96
N PHE A 198 -4.15 -17.29 1.05
CA PHE A 198 -4.67 -17.25 -0.31
C PHE A 198 -3.66 -17.80 -1.31
N ASN A 199 -4.11 -18.64 -2.21
CA ASN A 199 -3.29 -19.19 -3.30
C ASN A 199 -3.45 -18.34 -4.55
N ILE A 200 -2.38 -17.62 -4.93
CA ILE A 200 -2.37 -16.71 -6.08
C ILE A 200 -2.48 -17.42 -7.44
N HIS A 201 -2.30 -18.73 -7.51
CA HIS A 201 -2.41 -19.51 -8.74
C HIS A 201 -3.83 -20.04 -8.97
N THR A 202 -4.51 -20.43 -7.90
CA THR A 202 -5.90 -20.95 -7.96
C THR A 202 -6.94 -19.86 -7.70
N MET A 203 -6.52 -18.70 -7.19
CA MET A 203 -7.39 -17.59 -6.77
C MET A 203 -8.43 -18.01 -5.71
N GLN A 204 -8.00 -18.87 -4.78
CA GLN A 204 -8.84 -19.42 -3.71
C GLN A 204 -8.10 -19.43 -2.37
N TRP A 205 -8.83 -19.51 -1.27
CA TRP A 205 -8.27 -19.87 0.02
C TRP A 205 -7.65 -21.27 -0.09
N ASP A 206 -6.41 -21.43 0.38
CA ASP A 206 -5.65 -22.68 0.25
C ASP A 206 -5.77 -23.53 1.53
N ASP A 207 -6.35 -24.71 1.41
CA ASP A 207 -6.59 -25.59 2.56
C ASP A 207 -5.29 -26.02 3.25
N ASP A 208 -4.21 -26.18 2.51
CA ASP A 208 -2.90 -26.49 3.05
C ASP A 208 -2.32 -25.33 3.90
N LEU A 209 -2.52 -24.08 3.45
CA LEU A 209 -2.09 -22.90 4.19
C LEU A 209 -2.98 -22.68 5.41
N LEU A 210 -4.30 -22.87 5.27
CA LEU A 210 -5.23 -22.82 6.39
C LEU A 210 -4.86 -23.85 7.47
N GLN A 211 -4.55 -25.09 7.07
CA GLN A 211 -4.10 -26.14 7.97
C GLN A 211 -2.75 -25.80 8.61
N LEU A 212 -1.78 -25.25 7.85
CA LEU A 212 -0.47 -24.86 8.37
C LEU A 212 -0.57 -23.81 9.49
N PHE A 213 -1.46 -22.85 9.33
CA PHE A 213 -1.72 -21.80 10.32
C PHE A 213 -2.83 -22.19 11.30
N ASP A 214 -3.41 -23.39 11.18
CA ASP A 214 -4.47 -23.88 12.05
C ASP A 214 -5.64 -22.91 12.19
N ILE A 215 -6.13 -22.43 11.02
CA ILE A 215 -7.27 -21.51 10.90
C ILE A 215 -8.42 -22.23 10.22
N PRO A 216 -9.60 -22.35 10.87
CA PRO A 216 -10.77 -23.01 10.28
C PRO A 216 -11.26 -22.31 9.02
N ARG A 217 -11.53 -23.10 7.97
CA ARG A 217 -12.05 -22.56 6.70
C ARG A 217 -13.40 -21.83 6.84
N SER A 218 -14.19 -22.21 7.83
CA SER A 218 -15.48 -21.58 8.16
C SER A 218 -15.37 -20.10 8.53
N MET A 219 -14.18 -19.65 8.94
CA MET A 219 -13.91 -18.25 9.29
C MET A 219 -13.66 -17.37 8.07
N MET A 220 -13.41 -17.95 6.90
CA MET A 220 -12.90 -17.21 5.73
C MET A 220 -14.01 -16.49 4.98
N PRO A 221 -13.78 -15.22 4.54
CA PRO A 221 -14.75 -14.47 3.76
C PRO A 221 -14.89 -14.99 2.32
N GLU A 222 -16.01 -14.65 1.68
CA GLU A 222 -16.19 -14.83 0.23
C GLU A 222 -15.16 -13.99 -0.53
N LEU A 223 -14.55 -14.59 -1.55
CA LEU A 223 -13.56 -13.92 -2.40
C LEU A 223 -14.24 -13.25 -3.59
N LYS A 224 -13.98 -11.96 -3.80
CA LYS A 224 -14.53 -11.19 -4.93
C LYS A 224 -13.44 -10.44 -5.71
N PRO A 225 -13.66 -10.15 -7.01
CA PRO A 225 -12.78 -9.24 -7.74
C PRO A 225 -12.94 -7.79 -7.25
N CYS A 226 -11.91 -6.96 -7.46
CA CYS A 226 -11.93 -5.56 -6.99
C CYS A 226 -13.08 -4.74 -7.59
N ASP A 227 -13.47 -5.03 -8.84
CA ASP A 227 -14.58 -4.41 -9.57
C ASP A 227 -15.92 -5.13 -9.35
N ALA A 228 -16.19 -5.63 -8.15
CA ALA A 228 -17.44 -6.28 -7.79
C ALA A 228 -18.35 -5.37 -6.95
N ILE A 229 -19.63 -5.78 -6.84
CA ILE A 229 -20.56 -5.26 -5.84
C ILE A 229 -20.41 -6.09 -4.57
N TYR A 230 -20.17 -5.41 -3.45
CA TYR A 230 -19.99 -5.99 -2.12
C TYR A 230 -21.22 -5.87 -1.23
N GLY A 231 -22.30 -5.31 -1.74
CA GLY A 231 -23.55 -5.14 -1.04
C GLY A 231 -24.10 -3.72 -1.13
N GLU A 232 -25.09 -3.43 -0.30
CA GLU A 232 -25.75 -2.14 -0.20
C GLU A 232 -25.84 -1.71 1.26
N THR A 233 -25.80 -0.40 1.49
CA THR A 233 -25.83 0.20 2.81
C THR A 233 -26.55 1.55 2.82
N THR A 234 -27.18 1.87 3.94
CA THR A 234 -27.66 3.24 4.23
C THR A 234 -26.65 4.03 5.06
N CYS A 235 -25.47 3.47 5.38
CA CYS A 235 -24.49 4.04 6.31
C CYS A 235 -25.17 4.50 7.61
N GLU A 236 -25.84 3.57 8.32
CA GLU A 236 -26.61 3.84 9.55
C GLU A 236 -27.73 4.89 9.40
N GLY A 237 -28.33 4.98 8.21
CA GLY A 237 -29.44 5.91 7.95
C GLY A 237 -28.97 7.31 7.48
N LEU A 238 -27.67 7.50 7.24
CA LEU A 238 -27.17 8.74 6.62
C LEU A 238 -27.72 8.94 5.21
N PHE A 239 -28.03 7.85 4.51
CA PHE A 239 -28.70 7.85 3.22
C PHE A 239 -30.12 7.27 3.37
N SER A 240 -31.10 8.00 2.85
CA SER A 240 -32.51 7.56 2.88
C SER A 240 -32.78 6.33 2.00
N ASN A 241 -31.99 6.11 0.96
CA ASN A 241 -32.01 4.91 0.14
C ASN A 241 -30.66 4.21 0.22
N PRO A 242 -30.62 2.86 0.17
CA PRO A 242 -29.37 2.12 0.12
C PRO A 242 -28.50 2.56 -1.07
N ILE A 243 -27.20 2.73 -0.83
CA ILE A 243 -26.17 2.96 -1.84
C ILE A 243 -25.31 1.72 -2.01
N GLN A 244 -24.81 1.47 -3.20
CA GLN A 244 -23.98 0.31 -3.49
C GLN A 244 -22.58 0.48 -2.93
N ILE A 245 -22.03 -0.58 -2.32
CA ILE A 245 -20.62 -0.73 -1.99
C ILE A 245 -19.96 -1.46 -3.16
N ALA A 246 -19.07 -0.79 -3.89
CA ALA A 246 -18.39 -1.33 -5.06
C ALA A 246 -16.99 -0.72 -5.19
N GLY A 247 -16.04 -1.48 -5.76
CA GLY A 247 -14.66 -1.01 -5.87
C GLY A 247 -13.93 -1.12 -4.53
N VAL A 248 -13.36 -2.29 -4.25
CA VAL A 248 -12.65 -2.60 -3.00
C VAL A 248 -11.25 -3.10 -3.31
N LEU A 249 -10.23 -2.53 -2.66
CA LEU A 249 -8.84 -2.98 -2.79
C LEU A 249 -7.94 -2.41 -1.68
N GLY A 250 -6.82 -3.08 -1.40
CA GLY A 250 -5.82 -2.60 -0.44
C GLY A 250 -5.14 -1.30 -0.89
N ASP A 251 -4.64 -0.51 0.05
CA ASP A 251 -4.13 0.86 -0.16
C ASP A 251 -3.04 0.98 -1.26
N SER A 252 -1.98 0.17 -1.18
CA SER A 252 -0.91 0.22 -2.20
C SER A 252 -1.35 -0.31 -3.56
N HIS A 253 -2.32 -1.22 -3.59
CA HIS A 253 -2.98 -1.72 -4.79
C HIS A 253 -3.90 -0.63 -5.37
N GLY A 254 -4.63 0.07 -4.51
CA GLY A 254 -5.38 1.26 -4.86
C GLY A 254 -4.49 2.32 -5.49
N ALA A 255 -3.32 2.57 -4.90
CA ALA A 255 -2.36 3.50 -5.48
C ALA A 255 -1.82 3.04 -6.86
N LEU A 256 -1.62 1.74 -7.08
CA LEU A 256 -1.23 1.21 -8.40
C LEU A 256 -2.31 1.50 -9.45
N VAL A 257 -3.58 1.29 -9.11
CA VAL A 257 -4.74 1.58 -9.96
C VAL A 257 -4.94 3.09 -10.12
N GLY A 258 -4.88 3.86 -9.05
CA GLY A 258 -5.04 5.32 -9.07
C GLY A 258 -3.96 6.04 -9.88
N GLN A 259 -2.78 5.46 -9.93
CA GLN A 259 -1.70 5.88 -10.85
C GLN A 259 -1.90 5.35 -12.28
N MET A 260 -2.97 4.59 -12.54
CA MET A 260 -3.31 4.00 -13.84
C MET A 260 -2.20 3.11 -14.42
N CYS A 261 -1.52 2.36 -13.55
CA CYS A 261 -0.48 1.42 -13.95
C CYS A 261 -1.10 0.10 -14.48
N PHE A 262 -1.98 0.20 -15.47
CA PHE A 262 -2.74 -0.94 -15.99
C PHE A 262 -1.94 -1.84 -16.93
N LYS A 263 -0.88 -1.32 -17.56
CA LYS A 263 -0.09 -2.08 -18.54
C LYS A 263 1.06 -2.82 -17.86
N PRO A 264 1.33 -4.08 -18.23
CA PRO A 264 2.51 -4.78 -17.73
C PRO A 264 3.79 -3.98 -18.01
N GLY A 265 4.65 -3.89 -17.00
CA GLY A 265 5.87 -3.07 -17.01
C GLY A 265 5.65 -1.60 -16.64
N SER A 266 4.44 -1.17 -16.29
CA SER A 266 4.22 0.09 -15.59
C SER A 266 4.23 -0.17 -14.07
N GLY A 267 4.67 0.83 -13.31
CA GLY A 267 4.74 0.73 -11.86
C GLY A 267 4.59 2.07 -11.17
N LYS A 268 4.41 2.01 -9.85
CA LYS A 268 4.33 3.19 -9.01
C LYS A 268 5.41 3.17 -7.93
N VAL A 269 5.84 4.36 -7.55
CA VAL A 269 6.63 4.61 -6.34
C VAL A 269 5.95 5.70 -5.54
N THR A 270 5.46 5.34 -4.37
CA THR A 270 4.96 6.31 -3.39
C THR A 270 6.09 6.68 -2.44
N TYR A 271 6.54 7.93 -2.52
CA TYR A 271 7.62 8.48 -1.70
C TYR A 271 7.04 9.07 -0.41
N GLY A 272 7.03 8.29 0.65
CA GLY A 272 6.61 8.70 2.00
C GLY A 272 7.79 8.77 2.98
N THR A 273 7.55 8.44 4.24
CA THR A 273 8.57 8.20 5.28
C THR A 273 9.56 7.13 4.80
N GLY A 274 9.04 5.98 4.37
CA GLY A 274 9.68 5.03 3.47
C GLY A 274 9.14 5.18 2.06
N SER A 275 9.39 4.20 1.19
CA SER A 275 8.77 4.13 -0.14
C SER A 275 8.20 2.75 -0.41
N SER A 276 6.99 2.73 -0.98
CA SER A 276 6.37 1.53 -1.52
C SER A 276 6.53 1.52 -3.03
N VAL A 277 7.11 0.44 -3.54
CA VAL A 277 7.31 0.22 -4.98
C VAL A 277 6.45 -0.95 -5.41
N MET A 278 5.59 -0.74 -6.40
CA MET A 278 4.82 -1.81 -7.03
C MET A 278 4.94 -1.74 -8.55
N VAL A 279 5.08 -2.91 -9.18
CA VAL A 279 5.16 -3.03 -10.64
C VAL A 279 4.15 -4.06 -11.12
N ASN A 280 3.31 -3.68 -12.06
CA ASN A 280 2.38 -4.59 -12.73
C ASN A 280 3.18 -5.57 -13.63
N ILE A 281 3.05 -6.86 -13.35
CA ILE A 281 3.74 -7.95 -14.07
C ILE A 281 2.82 -8.69 -15.05
N GLY A 282 1.56 -8.25 -15.21
CA GLY A 282 0.59 -8.85 -16.13
C GLY A 282 -0.32 -9.89 -15.49
N GLU A 283 -0.95 -10.72 -16.34
CA GLU A 283 -2.03 -11.64 -15.97
C GLU A 283 -1.54 -12.99 -15.40
N LYS A 284 -0.23 -13.16 -15.20
CA LYS A 284 0.34 -14.42 -14.65
C LYS A 284 1.11 -14.13 -13.37
N PRO A 285 0.89 -14.91 -12.30
CA PRO A 285 1.68 -14.78 -11.07
C PRO A 285 3.08 -15.36 -11.31
N LEU A 286 4.05 -14.47 -11.51
CA LEU A 286 5.46 -14.87 -11.61
C LEU A 286 6.07 -14.96 -10.22
N PRO A 287 6.96 -15.92 -9.93
CA PRO A 287 7.68 -15.98 -8.67
C PRO A 287 8.46 -14.67 -8.45
N ALA A 288 8.28 -14.04 -7.29
CA ALA A 288 9.05 -12.86 -6.97
C ALA A 288 10.54 -13.18 -6.83
N PRO A 289 11.43 -12.30 -7.34
CA PRO A 289 12.86 -12.43 -7.05
C PRO A 289 13.12 -12.30 -5.55
N ALA A 290 14.30 -12.80 -5.12
CA ALA A 290 14.68 -12.79 -3.71
C ALA A 290 14.49 -11.40 -3.07
N GLY A 291 13.80 -11.37 -1.94
CA GLY A 291 13.53 -10.15 -1.19
C GLY A 291 12.29 -9.37 -1.62
N LEU A 292 11.53 -9.86 -2.59
CA LEU A 292 10.26 -9.27 -3.02
C LEU A 292 9.10 -10.24 -2.79
N VAL A 293 7.90 -9.74 -2.93
CA VAL A 293 6.67 -10.54 -2.89
C VAL A 293 5.87 -10.37 -4.17
N THR A 294 5.10 -11.41 -4.52
CA THR A 294 4.09 -11.37 -5.58
C THR A 294 2.72 -11.36 -4.91
N SER A 295 1.87 -10.43 -5.32
CA SER A 295 0.47 -10.41 -4.88
C SER A 295 -0.45 -10.10 -6.06
N VAL A 296 -1.76 -10.26 -5.86
CA VAL A 296 -2.72 -9.74 -6.82
C VAL A 296 -2.59 -8.22 -6.85
N GLY A 297 -2.25 -7.64 -7.99
CA GLY A 297 -2.15 -6.19 -8.16
C GLY A 297 -3.52 -5.51 -8.19
N PHE A 298 -4.42 -6.05 -9.00
CA PHE A 298 -5.85 -5.68 -9.09
C PHE A 298 -6.59 -6.69 -9.97
N SER A 299 -7.92 -6.67 -9.92
CA SER A 299 -8.77 -7.43 -10.84
C SER A 299 -9.86 -6.53 -11.41
N ALA A 300 -10.05 -6.58 -12.73
CA ALA A 300 -11.07 -5.81 -13.43
C ALA A 300 -11.43 -6.48 -14.76
N PHE A 301 -12.71 -6.32 -15.17
CA PHE A 301 -13.24 -6.85 -16.42
C PHE A 301 -13.02 -8.37 -16.59
N GLY A 302 -13.14 -9.13 -15.51
CA GLY A 302 -12.97 -10.58 -15.49
C GLY A 302 -11.51 -11.06 -15.61
N LYS A 303 -10.53 -10.15 -15.50
CA LYS A 303 -9.10 -10.44 -15.53
C LYS A 303 -8.45 -10.08 -14.22
N THR A 304 -7.41 -10.82 -13.87
CA THR A 304 -6.56 -10.55 -12.71
C THR A 304 -5.16 -10.19 -13.16
N TYR A 305 -4.63 -9.12 -12.59
CA TYR A 305 -3.28 -8.64 -12.81
C TYR A 305 -2.48 -8.80 -11.53
N PHE A 306 -1.24 -9.24 -11.66
CA PHE A 306 -0.34 -9.45 -10.54
C PHE A 306 0.71 -8.35 -10.46
N GLY A 307 1.29 -8.17 -9.28
CA GLY A 307 2.33 -7.19 -9.05
C GLY A 307 3.46 -7.71 -8.21
N TYR A 308 4.68 -7.27 -8.52
CA TYR A 308 5.78 -7.32 -7.55
C TYR A 308 5.70 -6.14 -6.62
N GLU A 309 5.98 -6.39 -5.36
CA GLU A 309 6.05 -5.35 -4.33
C GLU A 309 7.34 -5.44 -3.53
N GLY A 310 7.90 -4.27 -3.22
CA GLY A 310 9.02 -4.11 -2.31
C GLY A 310 8.94 -2.77 -1.58
N ASN A 311 9.41 -2.75 -0.34
CA ASN A 311 9.38 -1.58 0.52
C ASN A 311 10.79 -1.12 0.90
N ILE A 312 11.00 0.19 0.91
CA ILE A 312 12.20 0.87 1.38
C ILE A 312 11.84 1.61 2.67
N TYR A 313 12.61 1.38 3.74
CA TYR A 313 12.26 1.89 5.07
C TYR A 313 12.55 3.37 5.26
N SER A 314 13.56 3.92 4.58
CA SER A 314 14.08 5.26 4.85
C SER A 314 14.27 6.07 3.56
N THR A 315 13.28 6.87 3.21
CA THR A 315 13.31 7.85 2.11
C THR A 315 13.06 9.25 2.63
N GLY A 316 11.81 9.69 2.77
CA GLY A 316 11.47 10.97 3.39
C GLY A 316 11.92 11.09 4.84
N ALA A 317 11.98 9.96 5.58
CA ALA A 317 12.56 9.93 6.91
C ALA A 317 14.02 10.38 6.94
N THR A 318 14.82 10.03 5.92
CA THR A 318 16.21 10.49 5.77
C THR A 318 16.29 12.01 5.66
N LEU A 319 15.42 12.59 4.82
CA LEU A 319 15.38 14.05 4.63
C LEU A 319 14.93 14.76 5.90
N LYS A 320 13.92 14.21 6.56
CA LYS A 320 13.43 14.74 7.85
C LYS A 320 14.49 14.66 8.94
N TRP A 321 15.21 13.53 9.05
CA TRP A 321 16.30 13.37 10.00
C TRP A 321 17.42 14.40 9.80
N ILE A 322 17.76 14.72 8.55
CA ILE A 322 18.76 15.74 8.22
C ILE A 322 18.30 17.14 8.67
N CYS A 323 17.01 17.45 8.56
CA CYS A 323 16.44 18.72 9.04
C CYS A 323 16.40 18.76 10.58
N ASP A 324 15.78 17.75 11.19
CA ASP A 324 15.41 17.78 12.60
C ASP A 324 16.60 17.50 13.53
N GLN A 325 17.47 16.56 13.16
CA GLN A 325 18.56 16.11 14.01
C GLN A 325 19.90 16.72 13.64
N LEU A 326 20.25 16.75 12.34
CA LEU A 326 21.52 17.35 11.91
C LEU A 326 21.44 18.87 11.71
N GLN A 327 20.21 19.39 11.55
CA GLN A 327 19.95 20.83 11.37
C GLN A 327 20.77 21.45 10.23
N LEU A 328 21.05 20.67 9.18
CA LEU A 328 21.80 21.16 8.02
C LEU A 328 20.99 22.13 7.17
N VAL A 329 19.67 21.99 7.15
CA VAL A 329 18.68 22.88 6.52
C VAL A 329 17.43 22.96 7.39
N GLY A 330 16.64 24.02 7.24
CA GLY A 330 15.41 24.21 8.01
C GLY A 330 14.27 23.30 7.59
N ASN A 331 14.21 22.97 6.30
CA ASN A 331 13.18 22.08 5.75
C ASN A 331 13.67 21.39 4.46
N PRO A 332 13.04 20.26 4.05
CA PRO A 332 13.45 19.52 2.87
C PRO A 332 13.41 20.28 1.54
N SER A 333 12.61 21.35 1.42
CA SER A 333 12.53 22.15 0.18
C SER A 333 13.81 22.94 -0.13
N GLU A 334 14.63 23.21 0.89
CA GLU A 334 15.92 23.92 0.72
C GLU A 334 17.01 23.00 0.16
N MET A 335 16.83 21.69 0.25
CA MET A 335 17.87 20.72 -0.15
C MET A 335 18.18 20.77 -1.62
N GLU A 336 17.17 21.01 -2.49
CA GLU A 336 17.35 21.04 -3.94
C GLU A 336 18.36 22.10 -4.37
N ALA A 337 18.19 23.33 -3.89
CA ALA A 337 19.07 24.44 -4.26
C ALA A 337 20.54 24.17 -3.84
N LEU A 338 20.75 23.60 -2.65
CA LEU A 338 22.08 23.25 -2.17
C LEU A 338 22.66 22.06 -2.93
N ALA A 339 21.88 21.00 -3.16
CA ALA A 339 22.33 19.81 -3.89
C ALA A 339 22.75 20.14 -5.33
N THR A 340 22.05 21.09 -5.99
CA THR A 340 22.35 21.54 -7.36
C THR A 340 23.48 22.57 -7.42
N SER A 341 23.88 23.16 -6.30
CA SER A 341 25.01 24.12 -6.23
C SER A 341 26.39 23.47 -6.40
N VAL A 342 26.45 22.14 -6.32
CA VAL A 342 27.69 21.36 -6.53
C VAL A 342 27.53 20.43 -7.75
N PRO A 343 28.62 20.17 -8.51
CA PRO A 343 28.52 19.39 -9.74
C PRO A 343 28.24 17.90 -9.51
N ASN A 344 28.63 17.37 -8.35
CA ASN A 344 28.44 15.97 -7.96
C ASN A 344 28.40 15.84 -6.42
N ASN A 345 28.29 14.62 -5.91
CA ASN A 345 28.27 14.34 -4.46
C ASN A 345 29.64 14.37 -3.76
N GLY A 346 30.71 14.75 -4.47
CA GLY A 346 32.07 14.78 -3.91
C GLY A 346 32.61 13.42 -3.45
N GLY A 347 32.06 12.31 -3.96
CA GLY A 347 32.40 10.94 -3.53
C GLY A 347 31.69 10.50 -2.24
N VAL A 348 30.78 11.30 -1.73
CA VAL A 348 29.99 10.97 -0.51
C VAL A 348 28.82 10.05 -0.85
N TYR A 349 28.67 8.96 -0.09
CA TYR A 349 27.54 8.02 -0.19
C TYR A 349 26.92 7.79 1.18
N ILE A 350 25.59 7.96 1.26
CA ILE A 350 24.82 7.76 2.48
C ILE A 350 23.98 6.50 2.30
N VAL A 351 24.17 5.49 3.15
CA VAL A 351 23.32 4.31 3.23
C VAL A 351 22.39 4.50 4.43
N PRO A 352 21.10 4.86 4.22
CA PRO A 352 20.20 5.29 5.29
C PRO A 352 19.50 4.10 5.96
N ALA A 353 20.29 3.17 6.51
CA ALA A 353 19.82 1.97 7.20
C ALA A 353 19.45 2.25 8.67
N PHE A 354 18.64 3.28 8.94
CA PHE A 354 18.27 3.68 10.32
C PHE A 354 17.58 2.56 11.09
N SER A 355 16.72 1.80 10.40
CA SER A 355 16.03 0.61 10.92
C SER A 355 16.45 -0.65 10.17
N GLY A 356 17.70 -0.71 9.68
CA GLY A 356 18.16 -1.74 8.77
C GLY A 356 17.86 -1.42 7.31
N LEU A 357 18.16 -2.38 6.42
CA LEU A 357 17.86 -2.33 5.00
C LEU A 357 16.70 -3.29 4.69
N GLY A 358 15.64 -2.76 4.06
CA GLY A 358 14.53 -3.53 3.53
C GLY A 358 14.89 -4.25 2.22
N ALA A 359 13.91 -4.46 1.38
CA ALA A 359 14.10 -5.07 0.06
C ALA A 359 15.09 -4.27 -0.81
N PRO A 360 15.92 -4.92 -1.63
CA PRO A 360 16.07 -6.37 -1.77
C PRO A 360 17.10 -6.99 -0.82
N TRP A 361 17.65 -6.22 0.13
CA TRP A 361 18.80 -6.60 0.95
C TRP A 361 18.43 -7.43 2.18
N TRP A 362 17.32 -7.11 2.85
CA TRP A 362 16.81 -7.74 4.07
C TRP A 362 17.86 -7.93 5.16
N LYS A 363 18.49 -6.81 5.58
CA LYS A 363 19.49 -6.71 6.63
C LYS A 363 18.98 -5.83 7.76
N SER A 364 18.33 -6.41 8.74
CA SER A 364 17.75 -5.70 9.89
C SER A 364 18.78 -5.28 10.94
N ASP A 365 19.96 -5.91 10.94
CA ASP A 365 21.03 -5.73 11.92
C ASP A 365 22.02 -4.61 11.57
N VAL A 366 22.02 -4.13 10.32
CA VAL A 366 22.90 -3.03 9.89
C VAL A 366 22.35 -1.67 10.31
N LYS A 367 23.25 -0.70 10.44
CA LYS A 367 22.93 0.70 10.79
C LYS A 367 23.34 1.64 9.67
N GLY A 368 22.71 2.84 9.62
CA GLY A 368 23.05 3.86 8.65
C GLY A 368 24.54 4.22 8.67
N ALA A 369 25.10 4.48 7.49
CA ALA A 369 26.51 4.82 7.34
C ALA A 369 26.73 5.90 6.28
N VAL A 370 27.81 6.66 6.43
CA VAL A 370 28.29 7.66 5.46
C VAL A 370 29.69 7.28 5.05
N PHE A 371 29.93 7.23 3.75
CA PHE A 371 31.24 6.88 3.17
C PHE A 371 31.78 8.05 2.34
N GLY A 372 33.10 8.12 2.16
CA GLY A 372 33.75 9.04 1.23
C GLY A 372 33.93 10.47 1.75
N LEU A 373 33.81 10.72 3.06
CA LEU A 373 34.04 12.04 3.62
C LEU A 373 35.52 12.44 3.51
N THR A 374 35.77 13.69 3.09
CA THR A 374 37.10 14.34 3.05
C THR A 374 36.99 15.76 3.60
N PHE A 375 38.12 16.44 3.80
CA PHE A 375 38.11 17.86 4.18
C PHE A 375 37.45 18.78 3.15
N ALA A 376 37.34 18.35 1.89
CA ALA A 376 36.64 19.08 0.83
C ALA A 376 35.10 18.88 0.85
N THR A 377 34.62 17.94 1.67
CA THR A 377 33.16 17.66 1.77
C THR A 377 32.47 18.84 2.40
N THR A 378 31.46 19.36 1.71
CA THR A 378 30.62 20.46 2.19
C THR A 378 29.20 19.97 2.52
N LYS A 379 28.42 20.81 3.18
CA LYS A 379 26.99 20.58 3.41
C LYS A 379 26.24 20.25 2.12
N ALA A 380 26.56 20.92 1.02
CA ALA A 380 25.93 20.70 -0.29
C ALA A 380 26.18 19.28 -0.83
N HIS A 381 27.41 18.76 -0.72
CA HIS A 381 27.74 17.39 -1.10
C HIS A 381 26.96 16.36 -0.26
N PHE A 382 26.85 16.61 1.06
CA PHE A 382 26.10 15.73 1.96
C PHE A 382 24.61 15.67 1.62
N LEU A 383 23.97 16.83 1.38
CA LEU A 383 22.58 16.92 1.03
C LEU A 383 22.29 16.28 -0.35
N ARG A 384 23.19 16.47 -1.31
CA ARG A 384 23.10 15.80 -2.61
C ARG A 384 23.20 14.28 -2.47
N ALA A 385 24.17 13.77 -1.71
CA ALA A 385 24.30 12.35 -1.44
C ALA A 385 23.06 11.75 -0.76
N ALA A 386 22.39 12.51 0.11
CA ALA A 386 21.14 12.09 0.74
C ALA A 386 20.00 11.94 -0.27
N LEU A 387 19.82 12.90 -1.16
CA LEU A 387 18.80 12.81 -2.24
C LEU A 387 19.13 11.66 -3.21
N GLU A 388 20.40 11.54 -3.63
CA GLU A 388 20.85 10.45 -4.50
C GLU A 388 20.65 9.07 -3.86
N SER A 389 20.80 8.95 -2.55
CA SER A 389 20.61 7.68 -1.81
C SER A 389 19.19 7.14 -1.94
N ILE A 390 18.19 8.01 -2.03
CA ILE A 390 16.79 7.62 -2.26
C ILE A 390 16.66 6.98 -3.65
N ALA A 391 17.22 7.63 -4.67
CA ALA A 391 17.16 7.14 -6.05
C ALA A 391 17.90 5.80 -6.22
N TYR A 392 19.02 5.60 -5.55
CA TYR A 392 19.77 4.33 -5.59
C TYR A 392 18.98 3.18 -4.96
N GLN A 393 18.32 3.41 -3.82
CA GLN A 393 17.48 2.38 -3.19
C GLN A 393 16.31 1.98 -4.08
N ILE A 394 15.65 2.94 -4.72
CA ILE A 394 14.58 2.67 -5.70
C ILE A 394 15.14 1.88 -6.88
N LYS A 395 16.34 2.24 -7.39
CA LYS A 395 16.99 1.50 -8.47
C LYS A 395 17.29 0.06 -8.07
N ASP A 396 17.79 -0.19 -6.85
CA ASP A 396 18.05 -1.55 -6.37
C ASP A 396 16.80 -2.44 -6.51
N LEU A 397 15.61 -1.92 -6.13
CA LEU A 397 14.34 -2.64 -6.28
C LEU A 397 13.91 -2.79 -7.74
N ILE A 398 13.88 -1.70 -8.48
CA ILE A 398 13.40 -1.67 -9.86
C ILE A 398 14.25 -2.57 -10.76
N ASP A 399 15.57 -2.58 -10.58
CA ASP A 399 16.47 -3.46 -11.36
C ASP A 399 16.20 -4.95 -11.10
N VAL A 400 15.84 -5.30 -9.87
CA VAL A 400 15.47 -6.69 -9.53
C VAL A 400 14.12 -7.04 -10.16
N MET A 401 13.13 -6.17 -10.09
CA MET A 401 11.81 -6.35 -10.70
C MET A 401 11.89 -6.44 -12.22
N ALA A 402 12.64 -5.53 -12.86
CA ALA A 402 12.80 -5.48 -14.30
C ALA A 402 13.48 -6.75 -14.85
N ARG A 403 14.52 -7.24 -14.19
CA ARG A 403 15.18 -8.52 -14.58
C ARG A 403 14.22 -9.70 -14.54
N ALA A 404 13.37 -9.76 -13.52
CA ALA A 404 12.40 -10.85 -13.34
C ALA A 404 11.25 -10.79 -14.35
N THR A 405 10.93 -9.62 -14.88
CA THR A 405 9.91 -9.44 -15.93
C THR A 405 10.49 -9.47 -17.35
N GLY A 406 11.79 -9.73 -17.49
CA GLY A 406 12.47 -9.86 -18.79
C GLY A 406 12.72 -8.57 -19.54
N GLY A 407 12.66 -7.40 -18.90
CA GLY A 407 12.92 -6.16 -19.59
C GLY A 407 12.88 -4.89 -18.72
N ARG A 408 13.15 -3.74 -19.34
CA ARG A 408 13.00 -2.43 -18.72
C ARG A 408 11.52 -2.11 -18.49
N LEU A 409 11.23 -1.41 -17.41
CA LEU A 409 9.91 -0.87 -17.16
C LEU A 409 9.59 0.23 -18.19
N LYS A 410 8.31 0.38 -18.51
CA LYS A 410 7.85 1.35 -19.50
C LYS A 410 7.78 2.76 -18.93
N GLU A 411 7.28 2.88 -17.71
CA GLU A 411 7.18 4.11 -16.94
C GLU A 411 7.07 3.80 -15.45
N ILE A 412 7.46 4.76 -14.62
CA ILE A 412 7.26 4.75 -13.18
C ILE A 412 6.47 6.00 -12.80
N CYS A 413 5.28 5.81 -12.27
CA CYS A 413 4.49 6.87 -11.69
C CYS A 413 5.00 7.17 -10.27
N ALA A 414 5.16 8.45 -9.95
CA ALA A 414 5.73 8.91 -8.69
C ALA A 414 4.77 9.89 -7.99
N ASP A 415 4.48 9.61 -6.72
CA ASP A 415 3.72 10.49 -5.83
C ASP A 415 4.40 10.63 -4.46
N GLY A 416 3.84 11.50 -3.62
CA GLY A 416 4.33 11.77 -2.27
C GLY A 416 5.22 13.01 -2.17
N GLY A 417 5.49 13.42 -0.92
CA GLY A 417 6.17 14.69 -0.61
C GLY A 417 7.53 14.89 -1.30
N PRO A 418 8.46 13.93 -1.25
CA PRO A 418 9.77 14.03 -1.90
C PRO A 418 9.75 14.26 -3.41
N THR A 419 8.64 13.92 -4.11
CA THR A 419 8.52 14.14 -5.57
C THR A 419 8.46 15.62 -5.97
N LYS A 420 8.28 16.53 -5.02
CA LYS A 420 8.36 17.97 -5.25
C LYS A 420 9.79 18.41 -5.58
N ASN A 421 10.81 17.63 -5.18
CA ASN A 421 12.22 17.89 -5.47
C ASN A 421 12.53 17.46 -6.91
N GLN A 422 12.78 18.44 -7.80
CA GLN A 422 12.98 18.20 -9.22
C GLN A 422 14.31 17.53 -9.52
N PHE A 423 15.35 17.84 -8.73
CA PHE A 423 16.65 17.17 -8.84
C PHE A 423 16.51 15.68 -8.57
N LEU A 424 15.83 15.30 -7.46
CA LEU A 424 15.60 13.89 -7.12
C LEU A 424 14.84 13.17 -8.25
N MET A 425 13.78 13.75 -8.78
CA MET A 425 12.99 13.11 -9.84
C MET A 425 13.75 12.95 -11.16
N GLN A 426 14.52 13.96 -11.58
CA GLN A 426 15.36 13.84 -12.78
C GLN A 426 16.47 12.82 -12.57
N PHE A 427 17.15 12.87 -11.41
CA PHE A 427 18.18 11.90 -11.06
C PHE A 427 17.62 10.47 -11.02
N GLN A 428 16.40 10.29 -10.48
CA GLN A 428 15.70 9.00 -10.48
C GLN A 428 15.45 8.49 -11.91
N ALA A 429 14.94 9.36 -12.82
CA ALA A 429 14.72 8.98 -14.21
C ALA A 429 16.01 8.56 -14.90
N ASN A 430 17.11 9.33 -14.68
CA ASN A 430 18.43 9.03 -15.20
C ASN A 430 18.96 7.68 -14.67
N MET A 431 18.83 7.43 -13.35
CA MET A 431 19.27 6.18 -12.73
C MET A 431 18.52 4.98 -13.27
N LEU A 432 17.20 5.07 -13.44
CA LEU A 432 16.35 3.98 -13.92
C LEU A 432 16.42 3.78 -15.45
N GLU A 433 16.89 4.75 -16.21
CA GLU A 433 16.74 4.81 -17.68
C GLU A 433 15.27 4.63 -18.13
N THR A 434 14.36 5.11 -17.30
CA THR A 434 12.91 4.94 -17.46
C THR A 434 12.24 6.27 -17.16
N PRO A 435 11.23 6.69 -17.94
CA PRO A 435 10.46 7.89 -17.63
C PRO A 435 9.86 7.82 -16.22
N VAL A 436 10.03 8.89 -15.45
CA VAL A 436 9.38 9.11 -14.18
C VAL A 436 8.25 10.11 -14.36
N VAL A 437 7.03 9.67 -14.16
CA VAL A 437 5.81 10.45 -14.33
C VAL A 437 5.34 10.93 -12.97
N ARG A 438 5.53 12.21 -12.68
CA ARG A 438 4.96 12.81 -11.47
C ARG A 438 3.49 13.12 -11.72
N THR A 439 2.65 12.60 -10.84
CA THR A 439 1.21 12.83 -10.87
C THR A 439 0.79 13.75 -9.72
N GLU A 440 -0.28 14.49 -9.93
CA GLU A 440 -0.94 15.28 -8.89
C GLU A 440 -2.14 14.49 -8.37
N VAL A 441 -1.86 13.48 -7.56
CA VAL A 441 -2.89 12.66 -6.92
C VAL A 441 -2.64 12.70 -5.43
N ASP A 442 -3.44 13.47 -4.70
CA ASP A 442 -3.28 13.63 -3.26
C ASP A 442 -3.60 12.35 -2.47
N ASP A 443 -4.51 11.51 -2.98
CA ASP A 443 -4.93 10.25 -2.38
C ASP A 443 -5.09 9.16 -3.47
N ALA A 444 -3.96 8.69 -4.00
CA ALA A 444 -3.92 7.71 -5.09
C ALA A 444 -4.65 6.40 -4.76
N SER A 445 -4.59 5.96 -3.50
CA SER A 445 -5.29 4.77 -3.01
C SER A 445 -6.80 4.92 -3.15
N ALA A 446 -7.35 6.04 -2.69
CA ALA A 446 -8.77 6.35 -2.81
C ALA A 446 -9.21 6.45 -4.28
N LEU A 447 -8.41 7.11 -5.12
CA LEU A 447 -8.69 7.21 -6.56
C LEU A 447 -8.74 5.83 -7.22
N GLY A 448 -7.89 4.89 -6.80
CA GLY A 448 -7.94 3.51 -7.30
C GLY A 448 -9.26 2.82 -6.98
N ALA A 449 -9.77 3.00 -5.76
CA ALA A 449 -11.08 2.47 -5.37
C ALA A 449 -12.22 3.12 -6.17
N VAL A 450 -12.15 4.43 -6.42
CA VAL A 450 -13.08 5.16 -7.30
C VAL A 450 -13.09 4.58 -8.71
N ILE A 451 -11.92 4.30 -9.27
CA ILE A 451 -11.80 3.72 -10.61
C ILE A 451 -12.45 2.33 -10.66
N MET A 452 -12.19 1.47 -9.68
CA MET A 452 -12.82 0.14 -9.60
C MET A 452 -14.34 0.24 -9.42
N ASN A 453 -14.81 1.19 -8.59
CA ASN A 453 -16.24 1.48 -8.45
C ASN A 453 -16.85 1.90 -9.80
N GLY A 454 -16.20 2.80 -10.52
CA GLY A 454 -16.65 3.25 -11.84
C GLY A 454 -16.69 2.13 -12.88
N PHE A 455 -15.74 1.19 -12.87
CA PHE A 455 -15.78 -0.01 -13.71
C PHE A 455 -16.99 -0.90 -13.37
N THR A 456 -17.20 -1.17 -12.09
CA THR A 456 -18.36 -1.96 -11.60
C THR A 456 -19.67 -1.35 -12.05
N ARG A 457 -19.80 -0.04 -12.01
CA ARG A 457 -21.03 0.69 -12.33
C ARG A 457 -21.15 1.05 -13.81
N GLY A 458 -20.17 0.69 -14.63
CA GLY A 458 -20.19 0.95 -16.08
C GLY A 458 -19.98 2.41 -16.47
N LEU A 459 -19.40 3.24 -15.58
CA LEU A 459 -18.97 4.59 -15.91
C LEU A 459 -17.90 4.58 -17.00
N TRP A 460 -16.98 3.63 -16.87
CA TRP A 460 -15.94 3.37 -17.87
C TRP A 460 -15.95 1.89 -18.22
N LYS A 461 -15.76 1.58 -19.48
CA LYS A 461 -15.84 0.23 -20.04
C LYS A 461 -14.47 -0.37 -20.36
N SER A 462 -13.42 0.41 -20.20
CA SER A 462 -12.03 -0.01 -20.46
C SER A 462 -11.03 0.85 -19.71
N PHE A 463 -9.80 0.36 -19.58
CA PHE A 463 -8.68 1.14 -19.04
C PHE A 463 -8.36 2.37 -19.90
N ASP A 464 -8.55 2.29 -21.22
CA ASP A 464 -8.23 3.38 -22.15
C ASP A 464 -9.16 4.60 -21.97
N GLU A 465 -10.35 4.40 -21.40
CA GLU A 465 -11.26 5.51 -21.08
C GLU A 465 -10.84 6.28 -19.82
N VAL A 466 -10.10 5.62 -18.92
CA VAL A 466 -9.66 6.22 -17.65
C VAL A 466 -8.27 6.84 -17.75
N ILE A 467 -7.35 6.24 -18.53
CA ILE A 467 -5.97 6.73 -18.68
C ILE A 467 -5.89 8.24 -18.99
N PRO A 468 -6.74 8.82 -19.87
CA PRO A 468 -6.72 10.26 -20.14
C PRO A 468 -7.10 11.15 -18.95
N LEU A 469 -7.73 10.58 -17.90
CA LEU A 469 -8.10 11.30 -16.69
C LEU A 469 -6.92 11.45 -15.72
N ARG A 470 -5.80 10.76 -15.98
CA ARG A 470 -4.58 10.85 -15.15
C ARG A 470 -4.00 12.27 -15.18
N LYS A 471 -3.98 12.92 -14.03
CA LYS A 471 -3.39 14.25 -13.90
C LYS A 471 -1.86 14.14 -13.80
N VAL A 472 -1.19 14.37 -14.90
CA VAL A 472 0.28 14.39 -14.98
C VAL A 472 0.76 15.83 -14.76
N THR A 473 1.58 16.05 -13.74
CA THR A 473 2.19 17.35 -13.46
C THR A 473 3.47 17.54 -14.27
N LYS A 474 4.32 16.51 -14.33
CA LYS A 474 5.60 16.54 -15.04
C LYS A 474 6.06 15.14 -15.41
N VAL A 475 6.68 15.02 -16.59
CA VAL A 475 7.37 13.80 -17.01
C VAL A 475 8.86 14.11 -17.05
N TYR A 476 9.65 13.35 -16.31
CA TYR A 476 11.10 13.40 -16.32
C TYR A 476 11.60 12.30 -17.24
N GLN A 477 12.09 12.72 -18.42
CA GLN A 477 12.71 11.78 -19.36
C GLN A 477 14.13 11.47 -18.91
N PRO A 478 14.60 10.21 -19.05
CA PRO A 478 15.99 9.89 -18.76
C PRO A 478 16.93 10.61 -19.73
N GLU A 479 17.91 11.30 -19.17
CA GLU A 479 18.99 11.95 -19.92
C GLU A 479 20.21 11.02 -19.98
N ASN A 480 21.04 11.18 -21.00
CA ASN A 480 22.29 10.40 -21.09
C ASN A 480 23.30 10.92 -20.06
N ASP A 481 23.46 10.17 -18.97
CA ASP A 481 24.44 10.45 -17.92
C ASP A 481 25.58 9.41 -17.97
N ALA A 482 26.73 9.82 -18.49
CA ALA A 482 27.91 8.96 -18.62
C ALA A 482 28.45 8.47 -17.26
N GLN A 483 28.16 9.18 -16.15
CA GLN A 483 28.64 8.83 -14.82
C GLN A 483 27.69 7.89 -14.08
N ARG A 484 26.47 7.73 -14.56
CA ARG A 484 25.40 6.94 -13.91
C ARG A 484 25.84 5.56 -13.44
N PHE A 485 26.49 4.80 -14.33
CA PHE A 485 26.97 3.45 -13.99
C PHE A 485 28.01 3.49 -12.86
N THR A 486 28.97 4.41 -12.93
CA THR A 486 30.03 4.57 -11.92
C THR A 486 29.42 4.96 -10.56
N LEU A 487 28.50 5.94 -10.54
CA LEU A 487 27.83 6.39 -9.32
C LEU A 487 27.07 5.25 -8.65
N TYR A 488 26.32 4.48 -9.43
CA TYR A 488 25.58 3.33 -8.90
C TYR A 488 26.48 2.19 -8.42
N GLN A 489 27.61 1.92 -9.10
CA GLN A 489 28.57 0.93 -8.63
C GLN A 489 29.22 1.36 -7.28
N GLN A 490 29.53 2.63 -7.12
CA GLN A 490 30.06 3.15 -5.86
C GLN A 490 29.02 3.07 -4.73
N TRP A 491 27.73 3.35 -5.01
CA TRP A 491 26.63 3.08 -4.09
C TRP A 491 26.60 1.60 -3.69
N ARG A 492 26.61 0.68 -4.64
CA ARG A 492 26.61 -0.76 -4.38
C ARG A 492 27.81 -1.18 -3.53
N ASN A 493 28.98 -0.60 -3.76
CA ASN A 493 30.17 -0.86 -2.95
C ASN A 493 29.98 -0.38 -1.50
N ALA A 494 29.38 0.80 -1.28
CA ALA A 494 29.06 1.33 0.03
C ALA A 494 28.10 0.40 0.80
N VAL A 495 27.03 -0.05 0.15
CA VAL A 495 26.11 -1.04 0.74
C VAL A 495 26.82 -2.35 1.05
N ASN A 496 27.62 -2.88 0.13
CA ASN A 496 28.36 -4.14 0.32
C ASN A 496 29.37 -4.08 1.48
N GLN A 497 30.01 -2.92 1.71
CA GLN A 497 30.88 -2.73 2.88
C GLN A 497 30.10 -2.77 4.20
N LEU A 498 28.84 -2.30 4.18
CA LEU A 498 27.98 -2.31 5.35
C LEU A 498 27.45 -3.69 5.70
N ILE A 499 27.07 -4.49 4.70
CA ILE A 499 26.42 -5.79 4.90
C ILE A 499 27.40 -6.98 5.04
N LYS A 500 28.71 -6.78 4.74
CA LYS A 500 29.76 -7.81 4.87
C LYS A 500 30.34 -7.93 6.30
N LYS A 501 29.92 -7.07 7.20
CA LYS A 501 30.26 -7.14 8.62
C LYS A 501 29.29 -8.04 9.36
#